data_9322b1faa3d2479ef4116e79866b912d
#
_entry.id   9322b1faa3d2479ef4116e79866b912d
#
_cell.length_a   1.000
_cell.length_b   1.000
_cell.length_c   1.000
_cell.angle_alpha   90.00
_cell.angle_beta   90.00
_cell.angle_gamma   90.00
#
_symmetry.space_group_name_H-M   'P 1'
#
loop_
_entity.id
_entity.type
_entity.pdbx_description
1 polymer ?
#
loop_
_entity_poly.entity_id
_entity_poly.type
_entity_poly.pdbx_seq_one_letter_code
_entity_poly.pdbx_strand_id
1 'polypeptide(L)'
;MIVNIKKLNPKAVIPFRKYKSDFCYDCVAVSEEELAPNVWKYKLGFALQPSLLLKNTVKGNFDSNICFTLRPRSSVWETGMVLSNSIATIDEGFIGEISAVFYHVMPNMPRYKVDDKVCQIHFDVCVDIEFKEVDTLEETERGTNGYGSTGR
;
A
#
# COMPACT_ATOMS: atom_id res chain seq x y z
N MET A 1 1.50 -18.21 4.83
CA MET A 1 0.81 -17.62 3.65
C MET A 1 1.76 -17.55 2.48
N ILE A 2 1.30 -17.87 1.29
CA ILE A 2 2.06 -17.79 0.05
C ILE A 2 1.44 -16.70 -0.82
N VAL A 3 2.27 -15.81 -1.37
CA VAL A 3 1.89 -14.82 -2.37
C VAL A 3 2.60 -15.18 -3.66
N ASN A 4 1.84 -15.42 -4.72
CA ASN A 4 2.43 -15.66 -6.03
C ASN A 4 2.95 -14.33 -6.58
N ILE A 5 4.16 -14.35 -7.11
CA ILE A 5 4.79 -13.20 -7.78
C ILE A 5 5.20 -13.57 -9.19
N LYS A 6 4.83 -12.74 -10.16
CA LYS A 6 5.26 -12.86 -11.55
C LYS A 6 6.16 -11.67 -11.89
N LYS A 7 7.40 -11.92 -12.25
CA LYS A 7 8.26 -10.88 -12.81
C LYS A 7 7.79 -10.54 -14.23
N LEU A 8 7.55 -9.27 -14.48
CA LEU A 8 7.19 -8.67 -15.76
C LEU A 8 8.40 -8.00 -16.42
N ASN A 9 9.43 -7.71 -15.60
CA ASN A 9 10.72 -7.19 -16.02
C ASN A 9 11.81 -8.11 -15.45
N PRO A 10 12.81 -8.56 -16.25
CA PRO A 10 13.89 -9.41 -15.74
C PRO A 10 14.72 -8.77 -14.62
N LYS A 11 14.78 -7.43 -14.55
CA LYS A 11 15.43 -6.68 -13.48
C LYS A 11 14.59 -6.58 -12.21
N ALA A 12 13.34 -7.04 -12.22
CA ALA A 12 12.47 -6.95 -11.04
C ALA A 12 13.09 -7.64 -9.83
N VAL A 13 13.09 -6.95 -8.71
CA VAL A 13 13.54 -7.46 -7.42
C VAL A 13 12.32 -7.96 -6.66
N ILE A 14 12.36 -9.21 -6.18
CA ILE A 14 11.31 -9.73 -5.30
C ILE A 14 11.30 -8.90 -4.01
N PRO A 15 10.14 -8.41 -3.55
CA PRO A 15 10.06 -7.62 -2.31
C PRO A 15 10.72 -8.35 -1.14
N PHE A 16 11.51 -7.65 -0.37
CA PHE A 16 12.30 -8.23 0.70
C PHE A 16 12.29 -7.35 1.95
N ARG A 17 12.63 -7.95 3.08
CA ARG A 17 12.84 -7.27 4.37
C ARG A 17 14.21 -7.60 4.92
N LYS A 18 14.81 -6.63 5.60
CA LYS A 18 16.14 -6.80 6.19
C LYS A 18 16.09 -7.70 7.42
N TYR A 19 15.08 -7.50 8.26
CA TYR A 19 14.89 -8.25 9.49
C TYR A 19 13.58 -9.04 9.44
N LYS A 20 13.54 -10.22 10.08
CA LYS A 20 12.31 -11.02 10.16
C LYS A 20 11.17 -10.33 10.92
N SER A 21 11.52 -9.41 11.81
CA SER A 21 10.58 -8.58 12.58
C SER A 21 9.97 -7.42 11.79
N ASP A 22 10.49 -7.09 10.61
CA ASP A 22 9.93 -6.01 9.79
C ASP A 22 8.56 -6.46 9.25
N PHE A 23 7.56 -5.58 9.34
CA PHE A 23 6.21 -5.86 8.85
C PHE A 23 6.06 -5.61 7.35
N CYS A 24 6.90 -4.75 6.80
CA CYS A 24 6.84 -4.34 5.39
C CYS A 24 8.01 -4.90 4.59
N TYR A 25 7.78 -5.06 3.29
CA TYR A 25 8.77 -5.55 2.33
C TYR A 25 9.19 -4.43 1.39
N ASP A 26 10.48 -4.11 1.36
CA ASP A 26 11.05 -3.09 0.47
C ASP A 26 10.84 -3.44 -1.01
N CYS A 27 10.50 -2.44 -1.82
CA CYS A 27 10.29 -2.55 -3.26
C CYS A 27 11.22 -1.61 -4.01
N VAL A 28 11.90 -2.17 -5.01
CA VAL A 28 12.88 -1.48 -5.85
C VAL A 28 12.25 -1.09 -7.17
N ALA A 29 12.47 0.15 -7.62
CA ALA A 29 12.01 0.62 -8.92
C ALA A 29 12.87 0.04 -10.06
N VAL A 30 12.23 -0.43 -11.11
CA VAL A 30 12.91 -0.90 -12.35
C VAL A 30 12.80 0.10 -13.50
N SER A 31 11.87 1.04 -13.40
CA SER A 31 11.74 2.17 -14.33
C SER A 31 11.04 3.34 -13.66
N GLU A 32 11.26 4.52 -14.22
CA GLU A 32 10.62 5.77 -13.82
C GLU A 32 10.02 6.47 -15.04
N GLU A 33 8.91 7.19 -14.83
CA GLU A 33 8.18 7.92 -15.85
C GLU A 33 7.60 9.19 -15.23
N GLU A 34 7.80 10.34 -15.86
CA GLU A 34 7.12 11.58 -15.48
C GLU A 34 5.75 11.63 -16.15
N LEU A 35 4.69 11.51 -15.35
CA LEU A 35 3.30 11.52 -15.85
C LEU A 35 2.77 12.94 -16.10
N ALA A 36 3.25 13.88 -15.30
CA ALA A 36 2.95 15.31 -15.37
C ALA A 36 4.08 16.08 -14.65
N PRO A 37 4.18 17.39 -14.75
CA PRO A 37 5.20 18.16 -14.04
C PRO A 37 5.24 17.83 -12.55
N ASN A 38 6.38 17.32 -12.08
CA ASN A 38 6.62 16.87 -10.70
C ASN A 38 5.77 15.66 -10.25
N VAL A 39 5.17 14.89 -11.15
CA VAL A 39 4.45 13.67 -10.85
C VAL A 39 5.17 12.47 -11.46
N TRP A 40 5.71 11.61 -10.62
CA TRP A 40 6.59 10.51 -11.02
C TRP A 40 5.99 9.15 -10.70
N LYS A 41 5.97 8.27 -11.70
CA LYS A 41 5.56 6.87 -11.55
C LYS A 41 6.79 5.98 -11.55
N TYR A 42 6.88 5.13 -10.54
CA TYR A 42 7.94 4.12 -10.39
C TYR A 42 7.32 2.73 -10.55
N LYS A 43 7.70 2.03 -11.60
CA LYS A 43 7.27 0.65 -11.83
C LYS A 43 8.19 -0.31 -11.09
N LEU A 44 7.62 -1.36 -10.49
CA LEU A 44 8.36 -2.34 -9.70
C LEU A 44 8.71 -3.59 -10.51
N GLY A 45 8.20 -3.72 -11.72
CA GLY A 45 8.52 -4.80 -12.65
C GLY A 45 7.91 -6.16 -12.31
N PHE A 46 6.92 -6.21 -11.43
CA PHE A 46 6.24 -7.45 -11.05
C PHE A 46 4.74 -7.25 -10.82
N ALA A 47 4.01 -8.36 -10.88
CA ALA A 47 2.62 -8.48 -10.47
C ALA A 47 2.51 -9.46 -9.30
N LEU A 48 1.52 -9.28 -8.44
CA LEU A 48 1.25 -10.12 -7.28
C LEU A 48 -0.13 -10.75 -7.36
N GLN A 49 -0.23 -11.96 -6.83
CA GLN A 49 -1.50 -12.63 -6.62
C GLN A 49 -1.46 -13.31 -5.24
N PRO A 50 -2.12 -12.74 -4.22
CA PRO A 50 -2.28 -13.40 -2.94
C PRO A 50 -2.98 -14.75 -3.14
N SER A 51 -2.52 -15.77 -2.44
CA SER A 51 -3.16 -17.09 -2.52
C SER A 51 -4.49 -17.05 -1.77
N LEU A 52 -5.56 -17.42 -2.44
CA LEU A 52 -6.93 -17.55 -1.89
C LEU A 52 -7.05 -18.63 -0.79
N LEU A 53 -5.98 -19.33 -0.45
CA LEU A 53 -5.98 -20.42 0.55
C LEU A 53 -6.25 -19.97 1.98
N LEU A 54 -6.37 -18.68 2.26
CA LEU A 54 -6.67 -18.18 3.60
C LEU A 54 -8.15 -18.05 3.92
N LYS A 55 -9.04 -18.28 3.00
CA LYS A 55 -10.52 -18.24 3.25
C LYS A 55 -10.99 -19.09 4.44
N ASN A 56 -10.13 -19.95 5.01
CA ASN A 56 -10.47 -20.88 6.07
C ASN A 56 -9.57 -20.79 7.34
N THR A 57 -8.70 -19.81 7.48
CA THR A 57 -7.70 -19.82 8.59
C THR A 57 -8.00 -18.86 9.74
N VAL A 58 -8.91 -17.91 9.57
CA VAL A 58 -9.38 -17.09 10.70
C VAL A 58 -10.56 -17.80 11.36
N LYS A 59 -10.39 -18.28 12.59
CA LYS A 59 -11.48 -18.83 13.40
C LYS A 59 -12.49 -17.72 13.72
N GLY A 60 -13.55 -17.63 12.93
CA GLY A 60 -14.66 -16.70 13.08
C GLY A 60 -15.61 -16.82 11.90
N ASN A 61 -16.85 -16.40 12.07
CA ASN A 61 -17.88 -16.40 11.03
C ASN A 61 -17.70 -15.26 9.99
N PHE A 62 -16.47 -14.78 9.78
CA PHE A 62 -16.19 -13.71 8.85
C PHE A 62 -15.36 -14.24 7.69
N ASP A 63 -15.80 -14.02 6.47
CA ASP A 63 -14.95 -14.15 5.30
C ASP A 63 -13.90 -13.06 5.35
N SER A 64 -12.62 -13.44 5.36
CA SER A 64 -11.52 -12.50 5.37
C SER A 64 -10.66 -12.66 4.14
N ASN A 65 -10.36 -11.55 3.51
CA ASN A 65 -9.49 -11.43 2.36
C ASN A 65 -8.15 -10.82 2.76
N ILE A 66 -7.12 -11.07 1.97
CA ILE A 66 -5.84 -10.37 2.13
C ILE A 66 -5.81 -9.22 1.17
N CYS A 67 -5.71 -8.03 1.71
CA CYS A 67 -5.33 -6.85 0.96
C CYS A 67 -3.85 -6.53 1.15
N PHE A 68 -3.27 -5.84 0.22
CA PHE A 68 -1.94 -5.30 0.39
C PHE A 68 -1.89 -3.84 -0.06
N THR A 69 -1.01 -3.12 0.61
CA THR A 69 -0.86 -1.69 0.42
C THR A 69 0.59 -1.35 0.11
N LEU A 70 0.80 -0.38 -0.76
CA LEU A 70 2.08 0.30 -0.87
C LEU A 70 2.11 1.47 0.11
N ARG A 71 3.18 1.55 0.87
CA ARG A 71 3.42 2.60 1.86
C ARG A 71 4.75 3.29 1.58
N PRO A 72 4.89 4.58 1.91
CA PRO A 72 6.19 5.23 1.90
C PRO A 72 7.13 4.52 2.86
N ARG A 73 8.41 4.56 2.57
CA ARG A 73 9.45 4.14 3.52
C ARG A 73 9.67 5.22 4.58
N SER A 74 10.18 4.84 5.74
CA SER A 74 10.53 5.80 6.81
C SER A 74 11.53 6.86 6.36
N SER A 75 12.38 6.54 5.37
CA SER A 75 13.36 7.47 4.80
C SER A 75 12.79 8.40 3.71
N VAL A 76 11.49 8.39 3.44
CA VAL A 76 10.86 9.25 2.42
C VAL A 76 11.12 10.75 2.68
N TRP A 77 11.29 11.15 3.93
CA TRP A 77 11.59 12.53 4.32
C TRP A 77 12.96 13.03 3.80
N GLU A 78 13.88 12.13 3.48
CA GLU A 78 15.18 12.46 2.86
C GLU A 78 15.05 12.81 1.37
N THR A 79 13.85 12.58 0.81
CA THR A 79 13.50 12.91 -0.57
C THR A 79 12.44 14.01 -0.55
N GLY A 80 12.32 14.75 -1.65
CA GLY A 80 11.21 15.69 -1.80
C GLY A 80 9.91 15.03 -2.24
N MET A 81 9.72 13.73 -1.98
CA MET A 81 8.64 12.92 -2.55
C MET A 81 7.53 12.64 -1.53
N VAL A 82 6.29 12.66 -2.01
CA VAL A 82 5.10 12.24 -1.26
C VAL A 82 4.31 11.25 -2.10
N LEU A 83 3.95 10.11 -1.53
CA LEU A 83 3.11 9.12 -2.22
C LEU A 83 1.74 9.73 -2.52
N SER A 84 1.33 9.75 -3.79
CA SER A 84 0.20 10.54 -4.29
C SER A 84 -1.15 10.18 -3.65
N ASN A 85 -1.31 8.93 -3.26
CA ASN A 85 -2.51 8.40 -2.61
C ASN A 85 -2.29 8.03 -1.13
N SER A 86 -1.26 8.61 -0.48
CA SER A 86 -0.89 8.40 0.93
C SER A 86 -0.59 6.93 1.27
N ILE A 87 -1.56 6.05 1.14
CA ILE A 87 -1.46 4.59 1.20
C ILE A 87 -2.15 4.05 -0.05
N ALA A 88 -1.38 3.40 -0.92
CA ALA A 88 -1.91 2.82 -2.15
C ALA A 88 -2.44 1.42 -1.87
N THR A 89 -3.75 1.29 -1.71
CA THR A 89 -4.41 -0.02 -1.61
C THR A 89 -4.44 -0.67 -2.98
N ILE A 90 -4.05 -1.93 -3.04
CA ILE A 90 -4.10 -2.76 -4.25
C ILE A 90 -5.19 -3.80 -4.06
N ASP A 91 -6.15 -3.78 -4.96
CA ASP A 91 -7.30 -4.70 -4.93
C ASP A 91 -6.86 -6.15 -5.14
N GLU A 92 -7.51 -7.10 -4.47
CA GLU A 92 -7.20 -8.54 -4.54
C GLU A 92 -7.19 -9.08 -5.98
N GLY A 93 -8.13 -8.61 -6.80
CA GLY A 93 -8.26 -9.01 -8.20
C GLY A 93 -7.27 -8.34 -9.16
N PHE A 94 -6.45 -7.40 -8.72
CA PHE A 94 -5.51 -6.71 -9.58
C PHE A 94 -4.27 -7.57 -9.83
N ILE A 95 -4.07 -7.97 -11.08
CA ILE A 95 -2.93 -8.80 -11.56
C ILE A 95 -1.99 -8.04 -12.51
N GLY A 96 -2.13 -6.71 -12.58
CA GLY A 96 -1.26 -5.85 -13.38
C GLY A 96 0.07 -5.55 -12.71
N GLU A 97 0.93 -4.82 -13.42
CA GLU A 97 2.22 -4.38 -12.88
C GLU A 97 2.03 -3.43 -11.70
N ILE A 98 2.64 -3.76 -10.57
CA ILE A 98 2.63 -2.90 -9.39
C ILE A 98 3.52 -1.68 -9.62
N SER A 99 2.99 -0.50 -9.30
CA SER A 99 3.73 0.76 -9.40
C SER A 99 3.32 1.74 -8.30
N ALA A 100 4.20 2.66 -7.96
CA ALA A 100 3.96 3.74 -7.02
C ALA A 100 4.06 5.09 -7.72
N VAL A 101 3.11 5.99 -7.47
CA VAL A 101 3.11 7.35 -8.01
C VAL A 101 3.38 8.33 -6.89
N PHE A 102 4.30 9.26 -7.12
CA PHE A 102 4.71 10.26 -6.14
C PHE A 102 4.60 11.67 -6.72
N TYR A 103 4.23 12.62 -5.87
CA TYR A 103 4.46 14.03 -6.10
C TYR A 103 5.86 14.41 -5.62
N HIS A 104 6.62 15.16 -6.41
CA HIS A 104 7.88 15.78 -5.99
C HIS A 104 7.58 17.18 -5.48
N VAL A 105 7.28 17.30 -4.20
CA VAL A 105 6.78 18.54 -3.57
C VAL A 105 7.89 19.48 -3.11
N MET A 106 9.13 18.99 -3.01
CA MET A 106 10.32 19.78 -2.64
C MET A 106 11.38 19.68 -3.74
N PRO A 107 11.34 20.53 -4.78
CA PRO A 107 12.23 20.42 -5.94
C PRO A 107 13.73 20.53 -5.62
N ASN A 108 14.07 21.13 -4.51
CA ASN A 108 15.47 21.27 -4.04
C ASN A 108 16.03 20.02 -3.34
N MET A 109 15.17 19.02 -3.06
CA MET A 109 15.55 17.74 -2.49
C MET A 109 15.66 16.69 -3.59
N PRO A 110 16.47 15.63 -3.38
CA PRO A 110 16.55 14.53 -4.35
C PRO A 110 15.20 13.82 -4.49
N ARG A 111 14.90 13.31 -5.69
CA ARG A 111 13.83 12.36 -5.91
C ARG A 111 14.38 10.95 -6.05
N TYR A 112 13.52 9.95 -5.90
CA TYR A 112 13.86 8.57 -6.20
C TYR A 112 14.30 8.39 -7.66
N LYS A 113 15.13 7.37 -7.88
CA LYS A 113 15.64 6.93 -9.19
C LYS A 113 15.38 5.45 -9.39
N VAL A 114 15.58 4.98 -10.62
CA VAL A 114 15.68 3.53 -10.89
C VAL A 114 16.74 2.92 -9.98
N ASP A 115 16.49 1.69 -9.53
CA ASP A 115 17.26 0.91 -8.55
C ASP A 115 17.14 1.38 -7.09
N ASP A 116 16.44 2.50 -6.81
CA ASP A 116 16.12 2.89 -5.45
C ASP A 116 14.99 2.03 -4.86
N LYS A 117 15.00 1.89 -3.53
CA LYS A 117 13.87 1.39 -2.75
C LYS A 117 12.85 2.50 -2.58
N VAL A 118 11.85 2.53 -3.44
CA VAL A 118 10.90 3.66 -3.53
C VAL A 118 9.71 3.57 -2.58
N CYS A 119 9.30 2.35 -2.24
CA CYS A 119 8.17 2.10 -1.35
C CYS A 119 8.33 0.75 -0.65
N GLN A 120 7.36 0.39 0.14
CA GLN A 120 7.29 -0.91 0.81
C GLN A 120 5.87 -1.47 0.72
N ILE A 121 5.75 -2.81 0.62
CA ILE A 121 4.48 -3.52 0.65
C ILE A 121 4.19 -3.97 2.08
N HIS A 122 2.95 -3.74 2.52
CA HIS A 122 2.37 -4.27 3.75
C HIS A 122 1.15 -5.11 3.40
N PHE A 123 0.99 -6.27 4.06
CA PHE A 123 -0.15 -7.15 3.91
C PHE A 123 -1.04 -7.05 5.14
N ASP A 124 -2.34 -6.85 4.92
CA ASP A 124 -3.36 -6.75 5.95
C ASP A 124 -4.46 -7.80 5.71
N VAL A 125 -5.15 -8.16 6.78
CA VAL A 125 -6.37 -8.99 6.70
C VAL A 125 -7.57 -8.05 6.66
N CYS A 126 -8.34 -8.12 5.58
CA CYS A 126 -9.56 -7.36 5.41
C CYS A 126 -10.77 -8.29 5.60
N VAL A 127 -11.79 -7.78 6.26
CA VAL A 127 -13.08 -8.49 6.42
C VAL A 127 -14.07 -7.98 5.37
N ASP A 128 -14.93 -8.87 4.87
CA ASP A 128 -16.04 -8.46 4.03
C ASP A 128 -17.05 -7.71 4.89
N ILE A 129 -17.53 -6.56 4.39
CA ILE A 129 -18.46 -5.69 5.08
C ILE A 129 -19.70 -5.51 4.20
N GLU A 130 -20.88 -5.78 4.75
CA GLU A 130 -22.16 -5.44 4.16
C GLU A 130 -22.69 -4.16 4.82
N PHE A 131 -23.03 -3.15 4.02
CA PHE A 131 -23.67 -1.94 4.49
C PHE A 131 -25.18 -2.11 4.50
N LYS A 132 -25.78 -1.89 5.67
CA LYS A 132 -27.23 -1.89 5.86
C LYS A 132 -27.70 -0.46 6.12
N GLU A 133 -28.56 0.06 5.27
CA GLU A 133 -29.24 1.33 5.49
C GLU A 133 -30.23 1.22 6.66
N VAL A 134 -30.17 2.18 7.56
CA VAL A 134 -31.07 2.30 8.72
C VAL A 134 -31.50 3.75 8.89
N ASP A 135 -32.70 3.97 9.40
CA ASP A 135 -33.24 5.33 9.63
C ASP A 135 -32.55 6.02 10.80
N THR A 136 -32.11 5.27 11.80
CA THR A 136 -31.46 5.79 13.00
C THR A 136 -30.29 4.92 13.44
N LEU A 137 -29.27 5.54 13.98
CA LEU A 137 -28.13 4.87 14.63
C LEU A 137 -28.35 4.86 16.16
N GLU A 138 -27.78 3.86 16.81
CA GLU A 138 -27.79 3.79 18.27
C GLU A 138 -27.01 4.99 18.87
N GLU A 139 -27.51 5.51 19.99
CA GLU A 139 -26.82 6.57 20.73
C GLU A 139 -25.55 6.04 21.38
N THR A 140 -24.49 6.86 21.36
CA THR A 140 -23.21 6.55 22.00
C THR A 140 -22.79 7.72 22.88
N GLU A 141 -21.91 7.49 23.86
CA GLU A 141 -21.34 8.54 24.72
C GLU A 141 -20.67 9.66 23.89
N ARG A 142 -20.02 9.30 22.79
CA ARG A 142 -19.40 10.27 21.88
C ARG A 142 -20.42 11.05 21.04
N GLY A 143 -21.52 10.43 20.68
CA GLY A 143 -22.56 11.01 19.82
C GLY A 143 -21.99 11.54 18.50
N THR A 144 -22.36 12.76 18.14
CA THR A 144 -21.91 13.45 16.91
C THR A 144 -20.63 14.26 17.07
N ASN A 145 -19.95 14.16 18.21
CA ASN A 145 -18.75 14.93 18.49
C ASN A 145 -17.58 14.49 17.58
N GLY A 146 -17.15 15.38 16.69
CA GLY A 146 -16.10 15.17 15.71
C GLY A 146 -14.73 15.74 16.13
N TYR A 147 -14.15 16.51 15.23
CA TYR A 147 -12.80 17.07 15.37
C TYR A 147 -12.69 18.00 16.60
N GLY A 148 -11.65 17.78 17.42
CA GLY A 148 -11.36 18.62 18.57
C GLY A 148 -12.21 18.33 19.81
N SER A 149 -13.08 17.33 19.80
CA SER A 149 -13.95 16.96 20.92
C SER A 149 -13.21 16.52 22.19
N THR A 150 -11.94 16.12 22.08
CA THR A 150 -11.08 15.71 23.20
C THR A 150 -10.16 16.83 23.72
N GLY A 151 -10.32 18.06 23.17
CA GLY A 151 -9.48 19.21 23.54
C GLY A 151 -8.09 19.19 22.88
N ARG A 152 -7.29 20.19 23.20
CA ARG A 152 -5.86 20.29 22.84
C ARG A 152 -5.02 20.10 24.07
#